data_74de7d4811110ded97a7cc1fcf02e819
#
_entry.id   74de7d4811110ded97a7cc1fcf02e819
#
_cell.length_a   1.000
_cell.length_b   1.000
_cell.length_c   1.000
_cell.angle_alpha   90.00
_cell.angle_beta   90.00
_cell.angle_gamma   90.00
#
_symmetry.space_group_name_H-M   'P 1'
#
loop_
_entity.id
_entity.type
_entity.pdbx_description
1 polymer ?
#
loop_
_entity_poly.entity_id
_entity_poly.type
_entity_poly.pdbx_seq_one_letter_code
_entity_poly.pdbx_strand_id
1 'polypeptide(L)'
;MKKIYHFHLYGLLLVLTCTLFSSCIREDIQGNTPEANFESLWKIIDEQYCFLDYKKEVYGLDWNEVHTRYAKRISPSMSWENLFEVLSDMVNELKDGHVNLNSSLGTSQYREWFDAYPRNFSDSIQSNYLKKDYIITSGLTYQILDNNIGYVYCESFSDGIGDGNLDQMLKKLEICDGVIIDVRNNGGGSLTTAQRLAARFTNEKVLVGYISHKTGPGHNDFSDPEPVYQEPSNSIRWQKKAVVLTNRRSYSATNDFVNTMRQFPNVTTLG
;
A
#
# COMPACT_ATOMS: atom_id res chain seq x y z
N MET A 1 47.64 -40.32 -7.86
CA MET A 1 46.37 -40.87 -7.41
C MET A 1 45.65 -40.06 -6.31
N LYS A 2 46.33 -39.45 -5.31
CA LYS A 2 45.67 -38.66 -4.24
C LYS A 2 44.90 -37.39 -4.71
N LYS A 3 45.30 -36.70 -5.81
CA LYS A 3 44.60 -35.52 -6.29
C LYS A 3 43.26 -35.78 -6.96
N ILE A 4 43.00 -36.95 -7.50
CA ILE A 4 41.74 -37.33 -8.17
C ILE A 4 40.64 -37.57 -7.16
N TYR A 5 40.97 -38.18 -5.99
CA TYR A 5 39.99 -38.42 -4.94
C TYR A 5 39.46 -37.14 -4.29
N HIS A 6 40.28 -36.10 -4.18
CA HIS A 6 39.82 -34.82 -3.65
C HIS A 6 38.82 -34.10 -4.59
N PHE A 7 39.05 -34.19 -5.90
CA PHE A 7 38.15 -33.58 -6.87
C PHE A 7 36.77 -34.24 -6.89
N HIS A 8 36.71 -35.56 -6.77
CA HIS A 8 35.43 -36.26 -6.66
C HIS A 8 34.72 -36.02 -5.33
N LEU A 9 35.45 -35.88 -4.22
CA LEU A 9 34.89 -35.57 -2.93
C LEU A 9 34.27 -34.18 -2.87
N TYR A 10 34.92 -33.15 -3.44
CA TYR A 10 34.36 -31.77 -3.55
C TYR A 10 33.17 -31.74 -4.51
N GLY A 11 33.21 -32.48 -5.61
CA GLY A 11 32.08 -32.60 -6.54
C GLY A 11 30.86 -33.25 -5.87
N LEU A 12 31.06 -34.29 -5.08
CA LEU A 12 30.01 -34.96 -4.35
C LEU A 12 29.42 -34.08 -3.22
N LEU A 13 30.28 -33.32 -2.54
CA LEU A 13 29.85 -32.35 -1.51
C LEU A 13 29.05 -31.20 -2.10
N LEU A 14 29.45 -30.69 -3.29
CA LEU A 14 28.74 -29.62 -4.00
C LEU A 14 27.36 -30.08 -4.46
N VAL A 15 27.24 -31.29 -4.98
CA VAL A 15 25.95 -31.90 -5.37
C VAL A 15 25.04 -32.09 -4.16
N LEU A 16 25.62 -32.56 -3.03
CA LEU A 16 24.86 -32.77 -1.80
C LEU A 16 24.35 -31.45 -1.18
N THR A 17 25.14 -30.36 -1.26
CA THR A 17 24.70 -29.05 -0.79
C THR A 17 23.63 -28.43 -1.71
N CYS A 18 23.67 -28.65 -3.02
CA CYS A 18 22.60 -28.18 -3.93
C CYS A 18 21.26 -28.86 -3.71
N THR A 19 21.26 -30.13 -3.25
CA THR A 19 20.01 -30.85 -2.96
C THR A 19 19.34 -30.43 -1.65
N LEU A 20 20.06 -29.76 -0.74
CA LEU A 20 19.51 -29.32 0.55
C LEU A 20 18.77 -28.00 0.46
N PHE A 21 18.87 -27.26 -0.67
CA PHE A 21 18.16 -26.01 -0.91
C PHE A 21 16.94 -26.14 -1.85
N SER A 22 16.50 -27.37 -2.15
CA SER A 22 15.20 -27.59 -2.75
C SER A 22 14.14 -27.38 -1.67
N SER A 23 13.91 -26.14 -1.29
CA SER A 23 12.66 -25.75 -0.65
C SER A 23 11.57 -25.88 -1.72
N CYS A 24 11.07 -27.10 -1.91
CA CYS A 24 9.78 -27.27 -2.58
C CYS A 24 8.75 -26.57 -1.71
N ILE A 25 8.33 -25.37 -2.10
CA ILE A 25 7.01 -24.88 -1.76
C ILE A 25 6.07 -25.97 -2.28
N ARG A 26 5.57 -26.81 -1.40
CA ARG A 26 4.44 -27.69 -1.73
C ARG A 26 3.27 -26.74 -1.86
N GLU A 27 2.93 -26.35 -3.08
CA GLU A 27 1.57 -25.91 -3.36
C GLU A 27 0.69 -27.12 -3.00
N ASP A 28 -0.10 -26.99 -1.95
CA ASP A 28 -1.20 -27.90 -1.70
C ASP A 28 -2.14 -27.73 -2.90
N ILE A 29 -2.03 -28.64 -3.88
CA ILE A 29 -2.95 -28.69 -5.02
C ILE A 29 -4.29 -29.15 -4.44
N GLN A 30 -5.03 -28.21 -3.90
CA GLN A 30 -6.40 -28.46 -3.49
C GLN A 30 -7.24 -28.64 -4.77
N GLY A 31 -8.13 -29.61 -4.74
CA GLY A 31 -9.00 -29.87 -5.89
C GLY A 31 -9.80 -28.61 -6.27
N ASN A 32 -10.09 -28.43 -7.55
CA ASN A 32 -10.90 -27.29 -8.04
C ASN A 32 -12.40 -27.57 -7.80
N THR A 33 -12.79 -27.64 -6.52
CA THR A 33 -14.19 -27.77 -6.09
C THR A 33 -14.59 -26.54 -5.24
N PRO A 34 -15.87 -26.25 -5.09
CA PRO A 34 -16.32 -25.14 -4.25
C PRO A 34 -15.79 -25.22 -2.82
N GLU A 35 -15.79 -26.40 -2.20
CA GLU A 35 -15.29 -26.64 -0.86
C GLU A 35 -13.78 -26.38 -0.77
N ALA A 36 -13.01 -26.93 -1.72
CA ALA A 36 -11.56 -26.78 -1.74
C ALA A 36 -11.16 -25.29 -1.90
N ASN A 37 -11.85 -24.55 -2.76
CA ASN A 37 -11.61 -23.11 -2.95
C ASN A 37 -11.97 -22.30 -1.69
N PHE A 38 -13.07 -22.63 -1.02
CA PHE A 38 -13.47 -22.00 0.24
C PHE A 38 -12.42 -22.24 1.34
N GLU A 39 -12.02 -23.51 1.58
CA GLU A 39 -11.04 -23.84 2.60
C GLU A 39 -9.67 -23.18 2.31
N SER A 40 -9.25 -23.16 1.05
CA SER A 40 -8.01 -22.52 0.65
C SER A 40 -8.03 -21.02 0.92
N LEU A 41 -9.09 -20.32 0.51
CA LEU A 41 -9.21 -18.88 0.72
C LEU A 41 -9.28 -18.54 2.21
N TRP A 42 -10.08 -19.29 2.99
CA TRP A 42 -10.17 -19.08 4.43
C TRP A 42 -8.80 -19.26 5.10
N LYS A 43 -8.07 -20.34 4.76
CA LYS A 43 -6.74 -20.63 5.29
C LYS A 43 -5.71 -19.56 4.90
N ILE A 44 -5.72 -19.09 3.66
CA ILE A 44 -4.83 -18.00 3.21
C ILE A 44 -5.03 -16.76 4.07
N ILE A 45 -6.26 -16.38 4.33
CA ILE A 45 -6.55 -15.24 5.19
C ILE A 45 -6.13 -15.52 6.64
N ASP A 46 -6.43 -16.70 7.17
CA ASP A 46 -6.05 -17.10 8.53
C ASP A 46 -4.53 -17.01 8.78
N GLU A 47 -3.74 -17.50 7.83
CA GLU A 47 -2.29 -17.58 7.96
C GLU A 47 -1.55 -16.32 7.52
N GLN A 48 -2.09 -15.55 6.58
CA GLN A 48 -1.36 -14.44 5.93
C GLN A 48 -1.88 -13.04 6.28
N TYR A 49 -3.14 -12.91 6.68
CA TYR A 49 -3.68 -11.58 6.98
C TYR A 49 -3.16 -11.05 8.31
N CYS A 50 -2.54 -9.86 8.27
CA CYS A 50 -1.78 -9.32 9.41
C CYS A 50 -2.64 -8.78 10.55
N PHE A 51 -3.95 -8.62 10.38
CA PHE A 51 -4.76 -7.85 11.31
C PHE A 51 -5.91 -8.64 11.95
N LEU A 52 -5.89 -10.00 11.94
CA LEU A 52 -7.00 -10.80 12.51
C LEU A 52 -7.22 -10.51 13.99
N ASP A 53 -6.17 -10.43 14.80
CA ASP A 53 -6.29 -10.12 16.22
C ASP A 53 -6.82 -8.70 16.46
N TYR A 54 -6.34 -7.72 15.67
CA TYR A 54 -6.90 -6.36 15.69
C TYR A 54 -8.38 -6.34 15.32
N LYS A 55 -8.77 -7.10 14.27
CA LYS A 55 -10.19 -7.20 13.88
C LYS A 55 -11.04 -7.87 14.96
N LYS A 56 -10.50 -8.86 15.66
CA LYS A 56 -11.17 -9.50 16.79
C LYS A 56 -11.33 -8.53 17.96
N GLU A 57 -10.30 -7.81 18.33
CA GLU A 57 -10.32 -6.87 19.44
C GLU A 57 -11.26 -5.68 19.19
N VAL A 58 -11.17 -5.06 18.00
CA VAL A 58 -11.88 -3.80 17.71
C VAL A 58 -13.28 -4.02 17.16
N TYR A 59 -13.50 -5.07 16.38
CA TYR A 59 -14.78 -5.32 15.69
C TYR A 59 -15.48 -6.61 16.15
N GLY A 60 -14.89 -7.39 17.06
CA GLY A 60 -15.43 -8.66 17.50
C GLY A 60 -15.43 -9.74 16.41
N LEU A 61 -14.59 -9.59 15.37
CA LEU A 61 -14.52 -10.54 14.26
C LEU A 61 -13.71 -11.76 14.64
N ASP A 62 -14.35 -12.89 14.88
CA ASP A 62 -13.69 -14.20 15.06
C ASP A 62 -13.64 -14.95 13.71
N TRP A 63 -12.43 -15.15 13.17
CA TRP A 63 -12.25 -15.76 11.84
C TRP A 63 -12.69 -17.23 11.80
N ASN A 64 -12.65 -17.96 12.91
CA ASN A 64 -13.18 -19.31 13.01
C ASN A 64 -14.72 -19.34 12.99
N GLU A 65 -15.36 -18.34 13.60
CA GLU A 65 -16.82 -18.20 13.52
C GLU A 65 -17.24 -17.82 12.09
N VAL A 66 -16.45 -16.98 11.41
CA VAL A 66 -16.66 -16.69 9.98
C VAL A 66 -16.61 -17.99 9.17
N HIS A 67 -15.58 -18.84 9.34
CA HIS A 67 -15.52 -20.16 8.71
C HIS A 67 -16.81 -20.95 8.92
N THR A 68 -17.20 -21.10 10.19
CA THR A 68 -18.38 -21.90 10.56
C THR A 68 -19.68 -21.40 9.90
N ARG A 69 -19.84 -20.07 9.76
CA ARG A 69 -21.01 -19.48 9.11
C ARG A 69 -20.99 -19.70 7.60
N TYR A 70 -19.85 -19.48 6.95
CA TYR A 70 -19.75 -19.53 5.51
C TYR A 70 -19.63 -20.96 4.96
N ALA A 71 -19.03 -21.91 5.68
CA ALA A 71 -19.01 -23.32 5.31
C ALA A 71 -20.41 -23.90 5.07
N LYS A 72 -21.42 -23.42 5.83
CA LYS A 72 -22.83 -23.84 5.67
C LYS A 72 -23.46 -23.32 4.36
N ARG A 73 -22.85 -22.34 3.71
CA ARG A 73 -23.31 -21.77 2.43
C ARG A 73 -22.68 -22.49 1.23
N ILE A 74 -21.66 -23.33 1.44
CA ILE A 74 -20.95 -24.05 0.38
C ILE A 74 -21.67 -25.36 0.07
N SER A 75 -21.80 -25.69 -1.21
CA SER A 75 -22.37 -26.94 -1.72
C SER A 75 -21.53 -27.46 -2.88
N PRO A 76 -21.30 -28.79 -2.98
CA PRO A 76 -20.55 -29.38 -4.09
C PRO A 76 -21.10 -29.08 -5.49
N SER A 77 -22.38 -28.77 -5.59
CA SER A 77 -23.08 -28.51 -6.86
C SER A 77 -23.34 -27.04 -7.15
N MET A 78 -22.80 -26.12 -6.32
CA MET A 78 -23.00 -24.69 -6.54
C MET A 78 -22.26 -24.20 -7.79
N SER A 79 -22.81 -23.17 -8.46
CA SER A 79 -22.15 -22.55 -9.60
C SER A 79 -20.94 -21.71 -9.15
N TRP A 80 -20.03 -21.41 -10.07
CA TRP A 80 -18.87 -20.56 -9.80
C TRP A 80 -19.27 -19.12 -9.45
N GLU A 81 -20.36 -18.63 -10.00
CA GLU A 81 -20.92 -17.31 -9.68
C GLU A 81 -21.38 -17.27 -8.21
N ASN A 82 -22.14 -18.28 -7.77
CA ASN A 82 -22.60 -18.39 -6.39
C ASN A 82 -21.44 -18.58 -5.41
N LEU A 83 -20.43 -19.35 -5.80
CA LEU A 83 -19.20 -19.47 -5.01
C LEU A 83 -18.51 -18.13 -4.87
N PHE A 84 -18.33 -17.38 -5.97
CA PHE A 84 -17.70 -16.07 -5.95
C PHE A 84 -18.43 -15.09 -5.03
N GLU A 85 -19.75 -15.09 -5.03
CA GLU A 85 -20.57 -14.28 -4.12
C GLU A 85 -20.31 -14.67 -2.64
N VAL A 86 -20.34 -15.97 -2.32
CA VAL A 86 -20.10 -16.45 -0.95
C VAL A 86 -18.70 -16.10 -0.47
N LEU A 87 -17.68 -16.29 -1.31
CA LEU A 87 -16.28 -15.96 -0.99
C LEU A 87 -16.09 -14.44 -0.85
N SER A 88 -16.76 -13.65 -1.69
CA SER A 88 -16.77 -12.19 -1.63
C SER A 88 -17.35 -11.69 -0.32
N ASP A 89 -18.51 -12.22 0.08
CA ASP A 89 -19.13 -11.89 1.36
C ASP A 89 -18.20 -12.22 2.53
N MET A 90 -17.57 -13.40 2.49
CA MET A 90 -16.63 -13.84 3.53
C MET A 90 -15.44 -12.89 3.70
N VAL A 91 -14.74 -12.53 2.61
CA VAL A 91 -13.58 -11.64 2.71
C VAL A 91 -13.97 -10.21 3.07
N ASN A 92 -15.17 -9.76 2.71
CA ASN A 92 -15.69 -8.43 3.05
C ASN A 92 -16.02 -8.28 4.55
N GLU A 93 -16.17 -9.37 5.30
CA GLU A 93 -16.25 -9.33 6.78
C GLU A 93 -15.01 -8.69 7.42
N LEU A 94 -13.85 -8.77 6.76
CA LEU A 94 -12.63 -8.12 7.21
C LEU A 94 -12.74 -6.59 7.22
N LYS A 95 -13.68 -6.01 6.45
CA LYS A 95 -13.84 -4.55 6.30
C LYS A 95 -12.50 -3.86 6.00
N ASP A 96 -11.78 -4.40 5.02
CA ASP A 96 -10.45 -3.92 4.62
C ASP A 96 -10.39 -3.73 3.11
N GLY A 97 -10.17 -2.49 2.67
CA GLY A 97 -10.12 -2.13 1.26
C GLY A 97 -8.89 -2.68 0.51
N HIS A 98 -7.89 -3.23 1.21
CA HIS A 98 -6.75 -3.90 0.58
C HIS A 98 -6.99 -5.38 0.30
N VAL A 99 -8.02 -5.99 0.93
CA VAL A 99 -8.39 -7.37 0.65
C VAL A 99 -9.36 -7.40 -0.52
N ASN A 100 -8.87 -7.83 -1.68
CA ASN A 100 -9.63 -7.90 -2.91
C ASN A 100 -9.68 -9.33 -3.42
N LEU A 101 -10.86 -9.84 -3.77
CA LEU A 101 -11.05 -11.11 -4.44
C LEU A 101 -11.25 -10.87 -5.93
N ASN A 102 -10.30 -11.35 -6.75
CA ASN A 102 -10.34 -11.21 -8.20
C ASN A 102 -10.58 -12.56 -8.88
N SER A 103 -11.43 -12.58 -9.86
CA SER A 103 -11.68 -13.73 -10.73
C SER A 103 -12.09 -13.30 -12.14
N SER A 104 -12.31 -14.26 -13.04
CA SER A 104 -12.90 -13.99 -14.34
C SER A 104 -14.35 -13.47 -14.27
N LEU A 105 -15.01 -13.63 -13.11
CA LEU A 105 -16.38 -13.17 -12.87
C LEU A 105 -16.42 -11.70 -12.41
N GLY A 106 -15.32 -11.18 -11.90
CA GLY A 106 -15.22 -9.80 -11.42
C GLY A 106 -14.25 -9.62 -10.26
N THR A 107 -14.34 -8.44 -9.64
CA THR A 107 -13.57 -8.06 -8.46
C THR A 107 -14.52 -7.71 -7.33
N SER A 108 -14.33 -8.35 -6.17
CA SER A 108 -14.96 -7.95 -4.91
C SER A 108 -14.01 -7.11 -4.10
N GLN A 109 -14.49 -5.99 -3.56
CA GLN A 109 -13.73 -5.05 -2.74
C GLN A 109 -14.63 -4.40 -1.71
N TYR A 110 -14.17 -4.31 -0.46
CA TYR A 110 -14.85 -3.54 0.57
C TYR A 110 -14.64 -2.04 0.36
N ARG A 111 -15.72 -1.26 0.15
CA ARG A 111 -15.68 0.17 -0.21
C ARG A 111 -16.33 1.10 0.80
N GLU A 112 -17.10 0.58 1.76
CA GLU A 112 -17.86 1.40 2.71
C GLU A 112 -17.00 2.37 3.52
N TRP A 113 -15.70 2.06 3.71
CA TRP A 113 -14.78 2.90 4.47
C TRP A 113 -14.63 4.32 3.90
N PHE A 114 -14.93 4.51 2.61
CA PHE A 114 -14.90 5.82 1.98
C PHE A 114 -16.22 6.22 1.29
N ASP A 115 -17.04 5.28 0.83
CA ASP A 115 -18.33 5.59 0.17
C ASP A 115 -19.36 6.15 1.17
N ALA A 116 -19.25 5.78 2.45
CA ALA A 116 -20.11 6.28 3.53
C ALA A 116 -19.80 7.73 3.97
N TYR A 117 -18.75 8.34 3.45
CA TYR A 117 -18.29 9.67 3.87
C TYR A 117 -18.37 10.68 2.74
N PRO A 118 -18.70 11.97 3.05
CA PRO A 118 -18.70 13.02 2.06
C PRO A 118 -17.32 13.20 1.44
N ARG A 119 -17.28 13.43 0.13
CA ARG A 119 -16.04 13.83 -0.56
C ARG A 119 -15.68 15.24 -0.13
N ASN A 120 -14.60 15.42 0.59
CA ASN A 120 -14.02 16.73 0.88
C ASN A 120 -13.17 17.21 -0.32
N PHE A 121 -13.77 17.25 -1.52
CA PHE A 121 -13.13 17.62 -2.76
C PHE A 121 -14.15 18.01 -3.83
N SER A 122 -13.85 19.04 -4.62
CA SER A 122 -14.66 19.49 -5.75
C SER A 122 -13.76 19.83 -6.93
N ASP A 123 -13.96 19.12 -8.04
CA ASP A 123 -13.24 19.35 -9.30
C ASP A 123 -13.41 20.78 -9.82
N SER A 124 -14.61 21.34 -9.68
CA SER A 124 -14.89 22.71 -10.12
C SER A 124 -14.15 23.75 -9.29
N ILE A 125 -14.07 23.55 -7.97
CA ILE A 125 -13.31 24.45 -7.09
C ILE A 125 -11.82 24.35 -7.42
N GLN A 126 -11.27 23.14 -7.56
CA GLN A 126 -9.87 22.94 -7.93
C GLN A 126 -9.55 23.61 -9.27
N SER A 127 -10.40 23.41 -10.29
CA SER A 127 -10.23 24.01 -11.62
C SER A 127 -10.23 25.55 -11.57
N ASN A 128 -11.03 26.16 -10.70
CA ASN A 128 -11.04 27.60 -10.50
C ASN A 128 -9.71 28.13 -9.94
N TYR A 129 -9.05 27.37 -9.04
CA TYR A 129 -7.74 27.73 -8.51
C TYR A 129 -6.61 27.46 -9.51
N LEU A 130 -6.66 26.36 -10.25
CA LEU A 130 -5.68 26.01 -11.28
C LEU A 130 -5.75 26.97 -12.48
N LYS A 131 -6.92 27.55 -12.78
CA LYS A 131 -7.15 28.42 -13.96
C LYS A 131 -6.80 27.70 -15.26
N LYS A 132 -6.12 28.38 -16.20
CA LYS A 132 -5.73 27.83 -17.51
C LYS A 132 -4.23 27.61 -17.66
N ASP A 133 -3.44 28.19 -16.76
CA ASP A 133 -1.96 28.28 -16.90
C ASP A 133 -1.22 27.31 -15.96
N TYR A 134 -1.89 26.23 -15.52
CA TYR A 134 -1.25 25.20 -14.72
C TYR A 134 -0.29 24.35 -15.55
N ILE A 135 0.67 23.76 -14.88
CA ILE A 135 1.67 22.87 -15.49
C ILE A 135 1.40 21.44 -15.04
N ILE A 136 1.56 20.50 -15.97
CA ILE A 136 1.52 19.06 -15.67
C ILE A 136 2.90 18.47 -15.91
N THR A 137 3.38 17.67 -14.97
CA THR A 137 4.58 16.87 -15.11
C THR A 137 4.38 15.54 -14.39
N SER A 138 4.30 14.43 -15.13
CA SER A 138 4.23 13.05 -14.64
C SER A 138 3.45 12.88 -13.32
N GLY A 139 2.12 12.92 -13.36
CA GLY A 139 1.25 12.73 -12.18
C GLY A 139 1.16 13.92 -11.23
N LEU A 140 1.84 15.03 -11.51
CA LEU A 140 1.74 16.27 -10.76
C LEU A 140 1.11 17.36 -11.60
N THR A 141 0.09 18.03 -11.06
CA THR A 141 -0.49 19.27 -11.62
C THR A 141 -0.20 20.41 -10.66
N TYR A 142 0.42 21.50 -11.12
CA TYR A 142 0.82 22.55 -10.21
C TYR A 142 0.68 23.94 -10.83
N GLN A 143 0.50 24.94 -9.95
CA GLN A 143 0.30 26.35 -10.28
C GLN A 143 0.78 27.23 -9.11
N ILE A 144 1.12 28.48 -9.40
CA ILE A 144 1.30 29.54 -8.39
C ILE A 144 -0.05 30.26 -8.24
N LEU A 145 -0.61 30.23 -7.05
CA LEU A 145 -1.86 30.90 -6.73
C LEU A 145 -1.64 32.42 -6.54
N ASP A 146 -2.74 33.19 -6.61
CA ASP A 146 -2.70 34.68 -6.55
C ASP A 146 -2.00 35.24 -5.30
N ASN A 147 -1.96 34.48 -4.18
CA ASN A 147 -1.33 34.87 -2.92
C ASN A 147 0.13 34.42 -2.80
N ASN A 148 0.82 34.17 -3.92
CA ASN A 148 2.20 33.66 -3.95
C ASN A 148 2.37 32.31 -3.19
N ILE A 149 1.35 31.45 -3.25
CA ILE A 149 1.36 30.10 -2.70
C ILE A 149 1.45 29.11 -3.86
N GLY A 150 2.41 28.20 -3.79
CA GLY A 150 2.46 27.06 -4.69
C GLY A 150 1.34 26.06 -4.38
N TYR A 151 0.63 25.61 -5.40
CA TYR A 151 -0.35 24.53 -5.29
C TYR A 151 0.10 23.37 -6.16
N VAL A 152 0.17 22.18 -5.58
CA VAL A 152 0.54 20.93 -6.25
C VAL A 152 -0.53 19.90 -5.97
N TYR A 153 -1.17 19.39 -7.00
CA TYR A 153 -2.07 18.25 -6.92
C TYR A 153 -1.34 17.00 -7.39
N CYS A 154 -1.32 15.99 -6.54
CA CYS A 154 -0.81 14.66 -6.82
C CYS A 154 -1.98 13.67 -6.75
N GLU A 155 -2.51 13.30 -7.92
CA GLU A 155 -3.70 12.45 -8.02
C GLU A 155 -3.41 10.99 -7.67
N SER A 156 -2.19 10.53 -7.97
CA SER A 156 -1.80 9.13 -7.77
C SER A 156 -0.29 8.98 -7.56
N PHE A 157 0.10 8.03 -6.74
CA PHE A 157 1.49 7.56 -6.65
C PHE A 157 1.77 6.36 -7.58
N SER A 158 0.80 5.92 -8.38
CA SER A 158 1.01 4.93 -9.44
C SER A 158 1.77 5.49 -10.63
N ASP A 159 1.75 6.82 -10.81
CA ASP A 159 2.50 7.49 -11.85
C ASP A 159 4.00 7.54 -11.54
N GLY A 160 4.81 7.50 -12.58
CA GLY A 160 6.26 7.50 -12.47
C GLY A 160 6.86 8.88 -12.16
N ILE A 161 6.58 9.46 -10.99
CA ILE A 161 7.14 10.76 -10.59
C ILE A 161 8.63 10.62 -10.27
N GLY A 162 9.48 11.11 -11.16
CA GLY A 162 10.93 11.07 -11.03
C GLY A 162 11.51 12.34 -10.41
N ASP A 163 12.82 12.30 -10.09
CA ASP A 163 13.52 13.45 -9.51
C ASP A 163 13.48 14.69 -10.42
N GLY A 164 13.61 14.51 -11.73
CA GLY A 164 13.52 15.62 -12.69
C GLY A 164 12.16 16.31 -12.70
N ASN A 165 11.07 15.56 -12.52
CA ASN A 165 9.71 16.13 -12.41
C ASN A 165 9.56 16.97 -11.14
N LEU A 166 10.10 16.47 -10.02
CA LEU A 166 10.08 17.16 -8.74
C LEU A 166 10.98 18.40 -8.75
N ASP A 167 12.16 18.32 -9.36
CA ASP A 167 13.07 19.46 -9.51
C ASP A 167 12.43 20.57 -10.37
N GLN A 168 11.79 20.21 -11.49
CA GLN A 168 11.06 21.16 -12.35
C GLN A 168 9.96 21.87 -11.57
N MET A 169 9.15 21.12 -10.81
CA MET A 169 8.06 21.65 -9.99
C MET A 169 8.60 22.58 -8.90
N LEU A 170 9.55 22.11 -8.09
CA LEU A 170 10.10 22.90 -6.97
C LEU A 170 10.84 24.14 -7.46
N LYS A 171 11.57 24.06 -8.57
CA LYS A 171 12.23 25.22 -9.19
C LYS A 171 11.23 26.29 -9.62
N LYS A 172 10.09 25.88 -10.21
CA LYS A 172 9.01 26.83 -10.57
C LYS A 172 8.39 27.48 -9.33
N LEU A 173 8.24 26.72 -8.25
CA LEU A 173 7.59 27.18 -7.01
C LEU A 173 8.56 27.88 -6.03
N GLU A 174 9.87 27.93 -6.30
CA GLU A 174 10.87 28.46 -5.37
C GLU A 174 10.60 29.90 -4.89
N ILE A 175 9.91 30.70 -5.70
CA ILE A 175 9.55 32.08 -5.36
C ILE A 175 8.36 32.17 -4.39
N CYS A 176 7.58 31.10 -4.20
CA CYS A 176 6.40 31.08 -3.35
C CYS A 176 6.78 31.15 -1.86
N ASP A 177 5.89 31.73 -1.05
CA ASP A 177 6.05 31.83 0.41
C ASP A 177 5.74 30.54 1.13
N GLY A 178 4.92 29.66 0.54
CA GLY A 178 4.52 28.35 1.03
C GLY A 178 4.02 27.47 -0.11
N VAL A 179 3.81 26.19 0.18
CA VAL A 179 3.26 25.24 -0.80
C VAL A 179 2.12 24.42 -0.19
N ILE A 180 1.11 24.16 -0.99
CA ILE A 180 0.03 23.20 -0.69
C ILE A 180 0.28 21.96 -1.54
N ILE A 181 0.40 20.81 -0.89
CA ILE A 181 0.46 19.51 -1.54
C ILE A 181 -0.89 18.83 -1.34
N ASP A 182 -1.68 18.78 -2.38
CA ASP A 182 -3.02 18.21 -2.34
C ASP A 182 -2.98 16.75 -2.79
N VAL A 183 -3.20 15.85 -1.83
CA VAL A 183 -3.30 14.40 -2.07
C VAL A 183 -4.72 13.88 -1.79
N ARG A 184 -5.70 14.77 -1.82
CA ARG A 184 -7.11 14.36 -1.74
C ARG A 184 -7.47 13.51 -2.95
N ASN A 185 -8.22 12.43 -2.72
CA ASN A 185 -8.56 11.39 -3.68
C ASN A 185 -7.39 10.53 -4.20
N ASN A 186 -6.16 10.76 -3.75
CA ASN A 186 -5.03 9.92 -4.10
C ASN A 186 -5.14 8.54 -3.42
N GLY A 187 -5.46 7.52 -4.18
CA GLY A 187 -5.66 6.14 -3.70
C GLY A 187 -4.37 5.38 -3.39
N GLY A 188 -3.21 6.03 -3.51
CA GLY A 188 -1.91 5.40 -3.27
C GLY A 188 -1.17 5.01 -4.55
N GLY A 189 -0.46 3.91 -4.51
CA GLY A 189 0.40 3.39 -5.57
C GLY A 189 1.76 2.97 -5.01
N SER A 190 2.85 3.46 -5.60
CA SER A 190 4.22 3.12 -5.21
C SER A 190 4.66 3.86 -3.94
N LEU A 191 5.04 3.13 -2.91
CA LEU A 191 5.69 3.68 -1.71
C LEU A 191 6.98 4.45 -2.07
N THR A 192 7.77 3.93 -3.02
CA THR A 192 9.00 4.60 -3.46
C THR A 192 8.71 5.96 -4.09
N THR A 193 7.62 6.10 -4.86
CA THR A 193 7.21 7.38 -5.42
C THR A 193 6.77 8.36 -4.33
N ALA A 194 5.99 7.89 -3.36
CA ALA A 194 5.54 8.66 -2.20
C ALA A 194 6.73 9.17 -1.35
N GLN A 195 7.68 8.27 -1.04
CA GLN A 195 8.90 8.59 -0.28
C GLN A 195 9.81 9.58 -1.05
N ARG A 196 9.92 9.46 -2.37
CA ARG A 196 10.68 10.40 -3.20
C ARG A 196 10.11 11.82 -3.14
N LEU A 197 8.80 11.96 -3.15
CA LEU A 197 8.16 13.28 -2.93
C LEU A 197 8.41 13.77 -1.50
N ALA A 198 8.19 12.94 -0.48
CA ALA A 198 8.41 13.31 0.92
C ALA A 198 9.86 13.74 1.21
N ALA A 199 10.86 13.07 0.58
CA ALA A 199 12.28 13.38 0.71
C ALA A 199 12.63 14.84 0.35
N ARG A 200 11.76 15.52 -0.39
CA ARG A 200 11.93 16.93 -0.78
C ARG A 200 11.61 17.93 0.33
N PHE A 201 11.02 17.47 1.45
CA PHE A 201 10.53 18.34 2.51
C PHE A 201 11.29 18.26 3.82
N THR A 202 12.36 17.48 3.86
CA THR A 202 13.28 17.39 5.01
C THR A 202 14.73 17.64 4.62
N ASN A 203 15.55 18.13 5.56
CA ASN A 203 17.00 18.20 5.45
C ASN A 203 17.72 17.13 6.27
N GLU A 204 16.98 16.39 7.07
CA GLU A 204 17.52 15.45 8.03
C GLU A 204 16.91 14.05 7.80
N LYS A 205 17.62 13.02 8.25
CA LYS A 205 17.08 11.68 8.40
C LYS A 205 16.09 11.67 9.53
N VAL A 206 14.81 11.40 9.25
CA VAL A 206 13.72 11.45 10.23
C VAL A 206 13.14 10.05 10.41
N LEU A 207 13.00 9.61 11.68
CA LEU A 207 12.25 8.41 12.01
C LEU A 207 10.76 8.65 11.74
N VAL A 208 10.16 7.86 10.84
CA VAL A 208 8.77 8.04 10.40
C VAL A 208 7.82 6.93 10.86
N GLY A 209 8.36 5.86 11.39
CA GLY A 209 7.56 4.74 11.91
C GLY A 209 8.38 3.48 12.12
N TYR A 210 7.67 2.39 12.27
CA TYR A 210 8.24 1.04 12.41
C TYR A 210 7.48 0.08 11.50
N ILE A 211 8.17 -0.94 11.03
CA ILE A 211 7.60 -2.03 10.24
C ILE A 211 7.90 -3.36 10.88
N SER A 212 6.92 -4.26 10.90
CA SER A 212 7.11 -5.67 11.23
C SER A 212 6.63 -6.52 10.07
N HIS A 213 7.26 -7.66 9.89
CA HIS A 213 6.94 -8.60 8.83
C HIS A 213 6.37 -9.89 9.41
N LYS A 214 5.41 -10.49 8.73
CA LYS A 214 4.89 -11.81 9.07
C LYS A 214 6.01 -12.84 8.96
N THR A 215 6.21 -13.67 9.99
CA THR A 215 7.29 -14.67 10.08
C THR A 215 6.78 -16.11 10.16
N GLY A 216 5.47 -16.29 10.31
CA GLY A 216 4.84 -17.60 10.42
C GLY A 216 3.32 -17.54 10.25
N PRO A 217 2.62 -18.68 10.33
CA PRO A 217 1.18 -18.76 10.12
C PRO A 217 0.33 -18.28 11.30
N GLY A 218 0.88 -18.20 12.51
CA GLY A 218 0.14 -17.73 13.68
C GLY A 218 -0.21 -16.26 13.59
N HIS A 219 -1.34 -15.82 14.14
CA HIS A 219 -1.85 -14.45 14.01
C HIS A 219 -0.86 -13.40 14.53
N ASN A 220 -0.03 -13.74 15.52
CA ASN A 220 0.97 -12.88 16.13
C ASN A 220 2.43 -13.20 15.73
N ASP A 221 2.63 -14.02 14.71
CA ASP A 221 3.96 -14.38 14.22
C ASP A 221 4.53 -13.21 13.38
N PHE A 222 5.11 -12.23 14.05
CA PHE A 222 5.76 -11.09 13.43
C PHE A 222 7.23 -10.97 13.85
N SER A 223 8.03 -10.36 12.99
CA SER A 223 9.37 -9.91 13.36
C SER A 223 9.33 -8.80 14.41
N ASP A 224 10.43 -8.57 15.09
CA ASP A 224 10.61 -7.36 15.89
C ASP A 224 10.39 -6.13 15.00
N PRO A 225 9.83 -5.03 15.56
CA PRO A 225 9.64 -3.79 14.83
C PRO A 225 10.97 -3.18 14.39
N GLU A 226 11.15 -2.95 13.11
CA GLU A 226 12.32 -2.29 12.53
C GLU A 226 12.01 -0.81 12.27
N PRO A 227 12.92 0.13 12.65
CA PRO A 227 12.70 1.54 12.44
C PRO A 227 12.76 1.91 10.95
N VAL A 228 11.77 2.67 10.49
CA VAL A 228 11.70 3.21 9.13
C VAL A 228 12.08 4.69 9.16
N TYR A 229 13.03 5.07 8.31
CA TYR A 229 13.51 6.44 8.21
C TYR A 229 13.23 7.03 6.83
N GLN A 230 12.87 8.30 6.82
CA GLN A 230 12.88 9.11 5.60
C GLN A 230 14.21 9.84 5.50
N GLU A 231 14.98 9.54 4.46
CA GLU A 231 16.20 10.27 4.13
C GLU A 231 15.88 11.52 3.30
N PRO A 232 16.63 12.62 3.46
CA PRO A 232 16.46 13.79 2.61
C PRO A 232 16.92 13.51 1.18
N SER A 233 16.28 14.17 0.22
CA SER A 233 16.74 14.12 -1.18
C SER A 233 18.08 14.82 -1.37
N ASN A 234 18.91 14.31 -2.29
CA ASN A 234 20.13 14.96 -2.74
C ASN A 234 19.88 16.07 -3.78
N SER A 235 18.64 16.22 -4.27
CA SER A 235 18.24 17.23 -5.23
C SER A 235 17.54 18.41 -4.53
N ILE A 236 16.81 19.26 -5.27
CA ILE A 236 16.12 20.43 -4.75
C ILE A 236 15.16 20.03 -3.63
N ARG A 237 15.22 20.73 -2.51
CA ARG A 237 14.36 20.53 -1.34
C ARG A 237 13.59 21.79 -0.98
N TRP A 238 12.38 21.60 -0.46
CA TRP A 238 11.51 22.68 0.02
C TRP A 238 11.64 22.83 1.52
N GLN A 239 12.05 24.02 1.97
CA GLN A 239 12.30 24.28 3.40
C GLN A 239 11.36 25.31 4.00
N LYS A 240 10.51 25.92 3.18
CA LYS A 240 9.48 26.85 3.65
C LYS A 240 8.26 26.04 4.16
N LYS A 241 7.24 26.75 4.65
CA LYS A 241 6.00 26.11 5.11
C LYS A 241 5.34 25.29 3.99
N ALA A 242 4.83 24.12 4.35
CA ALA A 242 4.06 23.26 3.48
C ALA A 242 2.78 22.81 4.19
N VAL A 243 1.70 22.70 3.44
CA VAL A 243 0.42 22.15 3.90
C VAL A 243 0.08 20.95 3.04
N VAL A 244 -0.24 19.82 3.66
CA VAL A 244 -0.72 18.63 2.97
C VAL A 244 -2.22 18.53 3.15
N LEU A 245 -2.97 18.57 2.04
CA LEU A 245 -4.43 18.37 2.05
C LEU A 245 -4.75 16.90 1.84
N THR A 246 -5.57 16.36 2.74
CA THR A 246 -6.01 14.96 2.71
C THR A 246 -7.54 14.86 2.69
N ASN A 247 -8.05 13.69 2.36
CA ASN A 247 -9.45 13.33 2.59
C ASN A 247 -9.56 11.83 2.85
N ARG A 248 -10.79 11.34 3.02
CA ARG A 248 -11.04 9.91 3.29
C ARG A 248 -10.50 8.96 2.21
N ARG A 249 -10.27 9.44 1.00
CA ARG A 249 -9.71 8.68 -0.13
C ARG A 249 -8.19 8.78 -0.26
N SER A 250 -7.51 9.53 0.62
CA SER A 250 -6.05 9.49 0.74
C SER A 250 -5.66 8.16 1.39
N TYR A 251 -5.20 7.20 0.58
CA TYR A 251 -5.17 5.79 0.98
C TYR A 251 -3.86 5.09 0.61
N SER A 252 -3.53 3.97 1.27
CA SER A 252 -2.36 3.13 0.96
C SER A 252 -1.05 3.94 1.01
N ALA A 253 -0.24 3.96 -0.03
CA ALA A 253 1.00 4.74 -0.09
C ALA A 253 0.80 6.24 0.20
N THR A 254 -0.39 6.78 -0.05
CA THR A 254 -0.72 8.17 0.32
C THR A 254 -0.85 8.34 1.83
N ASN A 255 -1.39 7.34 2.53
CA ASN A 255 -1.44 7.37 3.99
C ASN A 255 -0.03 7.34 4.59
N ASP A 256 0.87 6.52 4.05
CA ASP A 256 2.29 6.50 4.42
C ASP A 256 2.97 7.86 4.15
N PHE A 257 2.73 8.44 2.97
CA PHE A 257 3.19 9.78 2.63
C PHE A 257 2.74 10.83 3.65
N VAL A 258 1.46 10.87 3.98
CA VAL A 258 0.90 11.82 4.95
C VAL A 258 1.50 11.61 6.35
N ASN A 259 1.63 10.34 6.77
CA ASN A 259 2.28 10.00 8.04
C ASN A 259 3.74 10.47 8.08
N THR A 260 4.48 10.31 7.01
CA THR A 260 5.86 10.79 6.86
C THR A 260 5.91 12.31 6.91
N MET A 261 5.11 13.00 6.10
CA MET A 261 5.10 14.46 6.00
C MET A 261 4.76 15.15 7.32
N ARG A 262 3.85 14.59 8.13
CA ARG A 262 3.48 15.15 9.45
C ARG A 262 4.62 15.11 10.48
N GLN A 263 5.71 14.37 10.25
CA GLN A 263 6.88 14.34 11.12
C GLN A 263 7.82 15.52 10.85
N PHE A 264 7.64 16.25 9.76
CA PHE A 264 8.51 17.36 9.40
C PHE A 264 8.02 18.68 10.03
N PRO A 265 8.92 19.46 10.67
CA PRO A 265 8.53 20.65 11.47
C PRO A 265 7.94 21.79 10.62
N ASN A 266 8.22 21.81 9.31
CA ASN A 266 7.71 22.81 8.36
C ASN A 266 6.40 22.40 7.69
N VAL A 267 5.82 21.23 8.04
CA VAL A 267 4.63 20.67 7.40
C VAL A 267 3.44 20.67 8.37
N THR A 268 2.28 21.02 7.84
CA THR A 268 0.97 20.89 8.50
C THR A 268 0.05 20.02 7.65
N THR A 269 -0.66 19.08 8.23
CA THR A 269 -1.66 18.26 7.54
C THR A 269 -3.07 18.75 7.86
N LEU A 270 -3.93 18.81 6.82
CA LEU A 270 -5.35 19.20 6.91
C LEU A 270 -6.21 18.20 6.14
N GLY A 271 -7.35 17.76 6.74
CA GLY A 271 -8.27 16.83 6.11
C GLY A 271 -9.50 16.51 6.91
#